data_a0340d40ba3b23e3c9475518c05393de
#
_entry.id   a0340d40ba3b23e3c9475518c05393de
#
_cell.length_a   1.000
_cell.length_b   1.000
_cell.length_c   1.000
_cell.angle_alpha   90.00
_cell.angle_beta   90.00
_cell.angle_gamma   90.00
#
_symmetry.space_group_name_H-M   'P 1'
#
loop_
_entity.id
_entity.type
_entity.pdbx_description
1 polymer ?
#
loop_
_entity_poly.entity_id
_entity_poly.type
_entity_poly.pdbx_seq_one_letter_code
_entity_poly.pdbx_strand_id
1 'polypeptide(L)'
;MTAQGTNTYLLGTRDIAVIDPGPDDPAHLKAIMAALPPRARVSHIFVTHAHLDHSGLAPALSRATGAPVLAFGDATAGRRVRPWVAAGTFSAEGLDRAFRPDEVIGDGAVIETGDWRLTALHTPGHLGGHLAFLWGEAAFSSDHAMGWATSLIAPPDG
;
A
#
# COMPACT_ATOMS: atom_id res chain seq x y z
N MET A 1 2.85 1.84 -15.93
CA MET A 1 3.22 0.47 -16.42
C MET A 1 4.35 -0.06 -15.57
N THR A 2 4.11 -1.05 -14.79
CA THR A 2 5.11 -1.75 -13.97
C THR A 2 5.78 -2.81 -14.83
N ALA A 3 7.03 -2.58 -15.25
CA ALA A 3 7.73 -3.42 -16.24
C ALA A 3 7.86 -4.90 -15.82
N GLN A 4 7.88 -5.19 -14.52
CA GLN A 4 7.97 -6.54 -13.96
C GLN A 4 6.92 -6.82 -12.86
N GLY A 5 5.98 -5.89 -12.64
CA GLY A 5 4.96 -5.97 -11.60
C GLY A 5 5.37 -5.28 -10.30
N THR A 6 4.37 -5.05 -9.45
CA THR A 6 4.54 -4.54 -8.08
C THR A 6 4.84 -5.69 -7.13
N ASN A 7 5.73 -5.47 -6.17
CA ASN A 7 6.05 -6.49 -5.16
C ASN A 7 4.99 -6.49 -4.04
N THR A 8 4.49 -7.67 -3.71
CA THR A 8 3.72 -7.93 -2.49
C THR A 8 4.64 -8.56 -1.45
N TYR A 9 4.64 -8.05 -0.22
CA TYR A 9 5.45 -8.59 0.87
C TYR A 9 4.58 -9.27 1.92
N LEU A 10 5.05 -10.42 2.41
CA LEU A 10 4.44 -11.19 3.50
C LEU A 10 5.42 -11.22 4.68
N LEU A 11 5.02 -10.67 5.83
CA LEU A 11 5.84 -10.58 7.02
C LEU A 11 5.20 -11.32 8.17
N GLY A 12 6.01 -12.07 8.91
CA GLY A 12 5.55 -12.85 10.05
C GLY A 12 5.55 -14.35 9.78
N THR A 13 5.15 -15.12 10.79
CA THR A 13 5.15 -16.60 10.74
C THR A 13 3.78 -17.19 11.07
N ARG A 14 2.99 -16.52 11.91
CA ARG A 14 1.63 -16.92 12.33
C ARG A 14 0.61 -15.83 12.03
N ASP A 15 0.90 -14.61 12.45
CA ASP A 15 0.13 -13.42 12.13
C ASP A 15 0.85 -12.70 10.98
N ILE A 16 0.31 -12.80 9.77
CA ILE A 16 0.97 -12.28 8.58
C ILE A 16 0.48 -10.86 8.29
N ALA A 17 1.43 -9.93 8.19
CA ALA A 17 1.19 -8.64 7.54
C ALA A 17 1.41 -8.79 6.03
N VAL A 18 0.45 -8.33 5.24
CA VAL A 18 0.59 -8.22 3.78
C VAL A 18 0.78 -6.75 3.44
N ILE A 19 1.88 -6.41 2.77
CA ILE A 19 2.13 -5.04 2.28
C ILE A 19 1.95 -5.03 0.77
N ASP A 20 1.14 -4.10 0.27
CA ASP A 20 0.78 -3.92 -1.13
C ASP A 20 0.30 -5.21 -1.79
N PRO A 21 -0.95 -5.61 -1.58
CA PRO A 21 -1.48 -6.87 -2.11
C PRO A 21 -1.56 -6.93 -3.64
N GLY A 22 -1.29 -5.80 -4.33
CA GLY A 22 -1.18 -5.77 -5.77
C GLY A 22 -2.49 -5.46 -6.51
N PRO A 23 -2.51 -5.68 -7.84
CA PRO A 23 -3.68 -5.44 -8.67
C PRO A 23 -4.80 -6.46 -8.38
N ASP A 24 -6.04 -6.12 -8.73
CA ASP A 24 -7.20 -7.01 -8.60
C ASP A 24 -7.11 -8.18 -9.60
N ASP A 25 -6.28 -9.15 -9.22
CA ASP A 25 -6.03 -10.38 -9.98
C ASP A 25 -6.32 -11.61 -9.10
N PRO A 26 -7.34 -12.43 -9.44
CA PRO A 26 -7.66 -13.66 -8.71
C PRO A 26 -6.51 -14.69 -8.67
N ALA A 27 -5.64 -14.70 -9.68
CA ALA A 27 -4.48 -15.60 -9.68
C ALA A 27 -3.45 -15.14 -8.65
N HIS A 28 -3.26 -13.82 -8.51
CA HIS A 28 -2.38 -13.25 -7.49
C HIS A 28 -2.92 -13.46 -6.08
N LEU A 29 -4.25 -13.29 -5.87
CA LEU A 29 -4.89 -13.64 -4.59
C LEU A 29 -4.60 -15.09 -4.21
N LYS A 30 -4.78 -16.02 -5.15
CA LYS A 30 -4.49 -17.43 -4.92
C LYS A 30 -3.02 -17.66 -4.58
N ALA A 31 -2.10 -16.97 -5.23
CA ALA A 31 -0.67 -17.05 -4.96
C ALA A 31 -0.33 -16.55 -3.54
N ILE A 32 -0.88 -15.41 -3.11
CA ILE A 32 -0.72 -14.89 -1.74
C ILE A 32 -1.20 -15.94 -0.72
N MET A 33 -2.42 -16.47 -0.91
CA MET A 33 -3.00 -17.45 0.02
C MET A 33 -2.20 -18.76 0.06
N ALA A 34 -1.64 -19.19 -1.08
CA ALA A 34 -0.81 -20.39 -1.16
C ALA A 34 0.60 -20.21 -0.53
N ALA A 35 1.08 -18.95 -0.44
CA ALA A 35 2.37 -18.63 0.16
C ALA A 35 2.31 -18.54 1.69
N LEU A 36 1.12 -18.57 2.29
CA LEU A 36 0.98 -18.51 3.75
C LEU A 36 1.58 -19.77 4.40
N PRO A 37 2.38 -19.61 5.48
CA PRO A 37 2.84 -20.75 6.28
C PRO A 37 1.67 -21.57 6.84
N PRO A 38 1.87 -22.88 7.10
CA PRO A 38 0.84 -23.69 7.73
C PRO A 38 0.33 -23.09 9.05
N ARG A 39 -0.98 -22.97 9.20
CA ARG A 39 -1.66 -22.36 10.37
C ARG A 39 -1.44 -20.87 10.54
N ALA A 40 -0.80 -20.18 9.61
CA ALA A 40 -0.75 -18.74 9.57
C ALA A 40 -2.08 -18.14 9.12
N ARG A 41 -2.32 -16.90 9.50
CA ARG A 41 -3.45 -16.10 9.04
C ARG A 41 -2.96 -14.73 8.60
N VAL A 42 -3.60 -14.13 7.65
CA VAL A 42 -3.40 -12.69 7.38
C VAL A 42 -4.05 -11.93 8.52
N SER A 43 -3.27 -11.15 9.24
CA SER A 43 -3.72 -10.35 10.38
C SER A 43 -4.01 -8.90 9.99
N HIS A 44 -3.20 -8.34 9.08
CA HIS A 44 -3.32 -6.96 8.61
C HIS A 44 -2.90 -6.87 7.14
N ILE A 45 -3.54 -5.96 6.43
CA ILE A 45 -3.22 -5.61 5.04
C ILE A 45 -2.82 -4.13 5.04
N PHE A 46 -1.58 -3.85 4.66
CA PHE A 46 -1.06 -2.50 4.55
C PHE A 46 -1.01 -2.09 3.08
N VAL A 47 -1.48 -0.89 2.80
CA VAL A 47 -1.39 -0.30 1.47
C VAL A 47 -0.56 0.97 1.56
N THR A 48 0.54 1.01 0.81
CA THR A 48 1.46 2.16 0.82
C THR A 48 0.80 3.39 0.21
N HIS A 49 0.07 3.19 -0.89
CA HIS A 49 -0.65 4.26 -1.57
C HIS A 49 -1.75 3.72 -2.50
N ALA A 50 -2.67 4.59 -2.90
CA ALA A 50 -3.88 4.22 -3.63
C ALA A 50 -3.69 4.16 -5.15
N HIS A 51 -2.65 3.47 -5.66
CA HIS A 51 -2.61 3.03 -7.05
C HIS A 51 -3.11 1.60 -7.19
N LEU A 52 -3.79 1.31 -8.31
CA LEU A 52 -4.45 0.02 -8.57
C LEU A 52 -3.52 -1.19 -8.49
N ASP A 53 -2.26 -1.01 -8.83
CA ASP A 53 -1.24 -2.06 -8.76
C ASP A 53 -0.69 -2.30 -7.35
N HIS A 54 -1.09 -1.50 -6.37
CA HIS A 54 -0.81 -1.66 -4.93
C HIS A 54 -2.06 -1.99 -4.13
N SER A 55 -3.16 -1.26 -4.37
CA SER A 55 -4.39 -1.32 -3.58
C SER A 55 -5.47 -2.23 -4.15
N GLY A 56 -5.44 -2.53 -5.46
CA GLY A 56 -6.57 -3.13 -6.16
C GLY A 56 -7.07 -4.44 -5.57
N LEU A 57 -6.16 -5.28 -5.08
CA LEU A 57 -6.51 -6.58 -4.47
C LEU A 57 -6.89 -6.49 -2.99
N ALA A 58 -6.64 -5.35 -2.31
CA ALA A 58 -6.87 -5.22 -0.87
C ALA A 58 -8.32 -5.57 -0.45
N PRO A 59 -9.37 -5.12 -1.17
CA PRO A 59 -10.75 -5.47 -0.80
C PRO A 59 -11.05 -6.97 -0.94
N ALA A 60 -10.50 -7.63 -1.95
CA ALA A 60 -10.71 -9.08 -2.16
C ALA A 60 -9.95 -9.90 -1.10
N LEU A 61 -8.72 -9.51 -0.78
CA LEU A 61 -7.92 -10.15 0.26
C LEU A 61 -8.55 -9.96 1.65
N SER A 62 -9.03 -8.75 1.97
CA SER A 62 -9.74 -8.47 3.22
C SER A 62 -10.99 -9.36 3.36
N ARG A 63 -11.82 -9.45 2.32
CA ARG A 63 -13.00 -10.35 2.34
C ARG A 63 -12.63 -11.82 2.51
N ALA A 64 -11.53 -12.27 1.93
CA ALA A 64 -11.09 -13.66 2.00
C ALA A 64 -10.52 -14.04 3.37
N THR A 65 -9.92 -13.09 4.09
CA THR A 65 -9.14 -13.34 5.31
C THR A 65 -9.77 -12.76 6.57
N GLY A 66 -10.65 -11.76 6.43
CA GLY A 66 -11.19 -10.97 7.54
C GLY A 66 -10.20 -9.94 8.09
N ALA A 67 -9.02 -9.77 7.47
CA ALA A 67 -8.01 -8.82 7.93
C ALA A 67 -8.37 -7.38 7.54
N PRO A 68 -8.17 -6.39 8.44
CA PRO A 68 -8.39 -4.99 8.13
C PRO A 68 -7.34 -4.46 7.14
N VAL A 69 -7.76 -3.48 6.34
CA VAL A 69 -6.90 -2.73 5.42
C VAL A 69 -6.49 -1.41 6.08
N LEU A 70 -5.18 -1.19 6.21
CA LEU A 70 -4.58 -0.02 6.82
C LEU A 70 -3.83 0.79 5.76
N ALA A 71 -4.06 2.11 5.73
CA ALA A 71 -3.37 3.05 4.85
C ALA A 71 -3.42 4.47 5.42
N PHE A 72 -2.71 5.42 4.80
CA PHE A 72 -2.76 6.84 5.19
C PHE A 72 -4.15 7.46 4.99
N GLY A 73 -4.94 6.91 4.10
CA GLY A 73 -6.29 7.35 3.77
C GLY A 73 -6.70 6.91 2.38
N ASP A 74 -7.72 7.54 1.85
CA ASP A 74 -8.22 7.26 0.50
C ASP A 74 -7.32 7.88 -0.59
N ALA A 75 -7.70 7.71 -1.85
CA ALA A 75 -6.99 8.22 -3.01
C ALA A 75 -6.79 9.75 -3.05
N THR A 76 -7.45 10.50 -2.17
CA THR A 76 -7.34 11.97 -2.08
C THR A 76 -6.55 12.45 -0.86
N ALA A 77 -6.21 11.54 0.04
CA ALA A 77 -5.53 11.85 1.29
C ALA A 77 -4.13 12.42 1.04
N GLY A 78 -3.72 13.37 1.89
CA GLY A 78 -2.40 14.02 1.81
C GLY A 78 -2.20 14.98 0.64
N ARG A 79 -3.18 15.11 -0.26
CA ARG A 79 -3.06 16.00 -1.42
C ARG A 79 -3.04 17.46 -1.03
N ARG A 80 -2.04 18.19 -1.52
CA ARG A 80 -1.97 19.65 -1.44
C ARG A 80 -2.66 20.25 -2.66
N VAL A 81 -3.98 20.44 -2.59
CA VAL A 81 -4.71 21.10 -3.67
C VAL A 81 -4.28 22.56 -3.76
N ARG A 82 -3.47 22.90 -4.74
CA ARG A 82 -3.18 24.30 -5.08
C ARG A 82 -4.24 24.79 -6.06
N PRO A 83 -4.87 25.97 -5.87
CA PRO A 83 -6.00 26.45 -6.67
C PRO A 83 -5.75 26.47 -8.17
N TRP A 84 -4.51 26.68 -8.63
CA TRP A 84 -4.15 26.69 -10.04
C TRP A 84 -3.96 25.31 -10.69
N VAL A 85 -3.93 24.26 -9.89
CA VAL A 85 -3.80 22.87 -10.39
C VAL A 85 -5.17 22.21 -10.55
N ALA A 86 -6.23 22.80 -9.99
CA ALA A 86 -7.58 22.24 -10.02
C ALA A 86 -8.20 22.16 -11.43
N ALA A 87 -7.61 22.75 -12.44
CA ALA A 87 -8.16 22.84 -13.78
C ALA A 87 -7.49 21.88 -14.78
N GLY A 88 -7.57 20.58 -14.56
CA GLY A 88 -7.63 19.63 -15.68
C GLY A 88 -6.32 19.05 -16.23
N THR A 89 -5.18 19.09 -15.52
CA THR A 89 -3.92 18.47 -15.98
C THR A 89 -3.56 17.19 -15.24
N PHE A 90 -4.55 16.48 -14.73
CA PHE A 90 -4.33 15.24 -13.98
C PHE A 90 -4.41 14.02 -14.89
N SER A 91 -3.29 13.37 -15.12
CA SER A 91 -3.31 11.93 -15.39
C SER A 91 -3.57 11.21 -14.07
N ALA A 92 -4.84 10.94 -13.79
CA ALA A 92 -5.23 10.03 -12.70
C ALA A 92 -5.07 8.57 -13.15
N GLU A 93 -4.16 8.30 -14.05
CA GLU A 93 -3.89 6.97 -14.59
C GLU A 93 -3.35 6.10 -13.45
N GLY A 94 -4.00 4.96 -13.25
CA GLY A 94 -3.63 4.03 -12.20
C GLY A 94 -4.18 4.35 -10.80
N LEU A 95 -4.79 5.52 -10.58
CA LEU A 95 -5.33 5.86 -9.26
C LEU A 95 -6.59 5.06 -8.94
N ASP A 96 -6.58 4.36 -7.81
CA ASP A 96 -7.74 3.66 -7.26
C ASP A 96 -8.67 4.62 -6.51
N ARG A 97 -9.57 5.23 -7.24
CA ARG A 97 -10.54 6.21 -6.68
C ARG A 97 -11.56 5.58 -5.74
N ALA A 98 -11.75 4.26 -5.85
CA ALA A 98 -12.67 3.51 -5.00
C ALA A 98 -12.03 3.05 -3.69
N PHE A 99 -10.71 3.11 -3.60
CA PHE A 99 -9.96 2.65 -2.42
C PHE A 99 -10.41 3.37 -1.15
N ARG A 100 -10.72 2.58 -0.14
CA ARG A 100 -11.04 3.04 1.23
C ARG A 100 -10.41 2.06 2.20
N PRO A 101 -9.47 2.51 3.05
CA PRO A 101 -8.95 1.67 4.13
C PRO A 101 -10.00 1.51 5.23
N ASP A 102 -9.93 0.40 5.96
CA ASP A 102 -10.73 0.19 7.16
C ASP A 102 -10.20 1.05 8.31
N GLU A 103 -8.87 1.22 8.37
CA GLU A 103 -8.19 2.00 9.39
C GLU A 103 -7.22 3.00 8.75
N VAL A 104 -7.27 4.25 9.22
CA VAL A 104 -6.33 5.29 8.80
C VAL A 104 -5.16 5.34 9.78
N ILE A 105 -3.94 5.24 9.24
CA ILE A 105 -2.69 5.32 10.00
C ILE A 105 -1.84 6.49 9.52
N GLY A 106 -1.21 7.21 10.46
CA GLY A 106 -0.40 8.38 10.16
C GLY A 106 1.10 8.14 10.31
N ASP A 107 1.86 9.22 10.15
CA ASP A 107 3.31 9.22 10.37
C ASP A 107 3.66 8.80 11.79
N GLY A 108 4.66 7.92 11.92
CA GLY A 108 5.11 7.37 13.19
C GLY A 108 4.17 6.34 13.82
N ALA A 109 3.05 5.98 13.18
CA ALA A 109 2.16 4.95 13.70
C ALA A 109 2.89 3.61 13.80
N VAL A 110 2.75 2.94 14.95
CA VAL A 110 3.32 1.62 15.20
C VAL A 110 2.19 0.61 15.29
N ILE A 111 2.26 -0.40 14.45
CA ILE A 111 1.33 -1.53 14.45
C ILE A 111 2.16 -2.79 14.70
N GLU A 112 1.73 -3.60 15.66
CA GLU A 112 2.48 -4.78 16.05
C GLU A 112 1.59 -5.96 16.44
N THR A 113 2.14 -7.14 16.28
CA THR A 113 1.61 -8.40 16.80
C THR A 113 2.71 -9.11 17.59
N GLY A 114 2.48 -10.34 18.05
CA GLY A 114 3.55 -11.16 18.61
C GLY A 114 4.63 -11.58 17.60
N ASP A 115 4.40 -11.38 16.30
CA ASP A 115 5.28 -11.88 15.23
C ASP A 115 6.09 -10.76 14.54
N TRP A 116 5.56 -9.56 14.49
CA TRP A 116 6.19 -8.43 13.79
C TRP A 116 5.77 -7.09 14.38
N ARG A 117 6.58 -6.09 14.09
CA ARG A 117 6.32 -4.68 14.42
C ARG A 117 6.68 -3.83 13.21
N LEU A 118 5.72 -3.06 12.71
CA LEU A 118 5.89 -2.11 11.62
C LEU A 118 5.71 -0.68 12.13
N THR A 119 6.55 0.22 11.65
CA THR A 119 6.38 1.65 11.85
C THR A 119 6.08 2.30 10.51
N ALA A 120 4.96 3.02 10.43
CA ALA A 120 4.59 3.78 9.24
C ALA A 120 5.35 5.10 9.19
N LEU A 121 5.87 5.46 8.02
CA LEU A 121 6.48 6.75 7.73
C LEU A 121 5.69 7.42 6.61
N HIS A 122 5.21 8.63 6.83
CA HIS A 122 4.56 9.40 5.78
C HIS A 122 5.61 9.98 4.83
N THR A 123 5.61 9.50 3.60
CA THR A 123 6.59 9.85 2.56
C THR A 123 5.88 10.43 1.34
N PRO A 124 5.26 11.64 1.46
CA PRO A 124 4.57 12.26 0.33
C PRO A 124 5.54 12.59 -0.79
N GLY A 125 5.06 12.52 -2.03
CA GLY A 125 5.85 12.83 -3.23
C GLY A 125 5.26 12.12 -4.43
N HIS A 126 5.44 10.79 -4.54
CA HIS A 126 4.81 10.00 -5.59
C HIS A 126 3.27 10.10 -5.51
N LEU A 127 2.71 9.98 -4.32
CA LEU A 127 1.32 10.29 -4.00
C LEU A 127 1.26 10.97 -2.64
N GLY A 128 0.33 11.92 -2.43
CA GLY A 128 0.23 12.71 -1.19
C GLY A 128 0.01 11.87 0.06
N GLY A 129 -0.71 10.77 -0.05
CA GLY A 129 -0.96 9.81 1.04
C GLY A 129 0.00 8.62 1.07
N HIS A 130 1.19 8.73 0.48
CA HIS A 130 2.15 7.62 0.42
C HIS A 130 2.76 7.32 1.79
N LEU A 131 2.82 6.03 2.14
CA LEU A 131 3.51 5.50 3.31
C LEU A 131 4.66 4.58 2.89
N ALA A 132 5.79 4.71 3.58
CA ALA A 132 6.78 3.65 3.68
C ALA A 132 6.63 2.93 5.02
N PHE A 133 7.12 1.70 5.12
CA PHE A 133 7.06 0.92 6.37
C PHE A 133 8.46 0.47 6.79
N LEU A 134 8.77 0.63 8.08
CA LEU A 134 10.00 0.12 8.67
C LEU A 134 9.73 -1.18 9.43
N TRP A 135 10.60 -2.16 9.24
CA TRP A 135 10.64 -3.43 9.95
C TRP A 135 12.08 -3.75 10.39
N GLY A 136 12.39 -3.46 11.64
CA GLY A 136 13.77 -3.52 12.11
C GLY A 136 14.69 -2.59 11.32
N GLU A 137 15.69 -3.14 10.65
CA GLU A 137 16.63 -2.40 9.78
C GLU A 137 16.18 -2.35 8.30
N ALA A 138 15.06 -3.00 7.96
CA ALA A 138 14.51 -3.00 6.61
C ALA A 138 13.49 -1.89 6.42
N ALA A 139 13.40 -1.36 5.18
CA ALA A 139 12.40 -0.40 4.77
C ALA A 139 11.67 -0.88 3.52
N PHE A 140 10.35 -0.81 3.54
CA PHE A 140 9.49 -1.01 2.36
C PHE A 140 9.14 0.36 1.81
N SER A 141 9.93 0.82 0.85
CA SER A 141 9.82 2.19 0.29
C SER A 141 8.79 2.32 -0.83
N SER A 142 8.29 1.19 -1.35
CA SER A 142 7.36 1.16 -2.47
C SER A 142 7.82 2.10 -3.61
N ASP A 143 6.92 2.87 -4.21
CA ASP A 143 7.20 3.76 -5.34
C ASP A 143 7.88 5.08 -4.95
N HIS A 144 8.14 5.30 -3.65
CA HIS A 144 8.89 6.46 -3.19
C HIS A 144 10.39 6.36 -3.52
N ALA A 145 10.97 5.15 -3.44
CA ALA A 145 12.37 4.89 -3.82
C ALA A 145 12.50 3.51 -4.47
N MET A 146 12.70 3.50 -5.77
CA MET A 146 12.84 2.28 -6.56
C MET A 146 14.29 2.09 -6.99
N GLY A 147 14.85 0.87 -6.82
CA GLY A 147 16.24 0.59 -7.18
C GLY A 147 16.50 0.47 -8.69
N TRP A 148 15.44 0.45 -9.52
CA TRP A 148 15.51 0.18 -10.96
C TRP A 148 14.77 1.22 -11.83
N ALA A 149 14.07 2.16 -11.22
CA ALA A 149 13.31 3.21 -11.90
C ALA A 149 13.33 4.52 -11.12
N THR A 150 12.98 5.60 -11.78
CA THR A 150 12.76 6.91 -11.14
C THR A 150 11.31 7.00 -10.64
N SER A 151 11.11 7.47 -9.41
CA SER A 151 9.78 7.79 -8.91
C SER A 151 9.17 8.92 -9.73
N LEU A 152 7.93 8.72 -10.18
CA LEU A 152 7.16 9.78 -10.81
C LEU A 152 6.51 10.63 -9.72
N ILE A 153 6.77 11.92 -9.77
CA ILE A 153 6.16 12.92 -8.91
C ILE A 153 5.36 13.84 -9.83
N ALA A 154 4.05 13.83 -9.66
CA ALA A 154 3.16 14.63 -10.49
C ALA A 154 2.28 15.54 -9.62
N PRO A 155 1.96 16.77 -10.07
CA PRO A 155 0.98 17.58 -9.38
C PRO A 155 -0.37 16.82 -9.25
N PRO A 156 -1.11 17.01 -8.12
CA PRO A 156 -0.87 17.95 -7.02
C PRO A 156 0.01 17.39 -5.90
N ASP A 157 0.55 16.21 -6.02
CA ASP A 157 1.13 15.43 -4.93
C ASP A 157 2.63 15.73 -4.75
N GLY A 158 3.28 16.31 -5.77
CA GLY A 158 4.70 16.69 -5.78
C GLY A 158 4.98 18.18 -5.71
#